data_aa015d60ff4b759cfb50bd5895423d54
#
_entry.id   aa015d60ff4b759cfb50bd5895423d54
#
_cell.length_a   1.000
_cell.length_b   1.000
_cell.length_c   1.000
_cell.angle_alpha   90.00
_cell.angle_beta   90.00
_cell.angle_gamma   90.00
#
_symmetry.space_group_name_H-M   'P 1'
#
loop_
_entity.id
_entity.type
_entity.pdbx_description
1 polymer ?
#
loop_
_entity_poly.entity_id
_entity_poly.type
_entity_poly.pdbx_seq_one_letter_code
_entity_poly.pdbx_strand_id
1 'polypeptide(L)'
;MTPIPEHDKDITRRRDVTQAHVVIGCEGLSATDPAGPTMSVLLSVLGGSMSSRLFQEVREKRDLAYTTYAFASPYSDTGSFGMYAGTSPGSVPEVEDIMRAQLEGLATQGPTDKEMARVRGQVRGGVVLGLEDNWSRMMRLGRSEIVGRYRPIDESLAEFDAVGAHDVRALAASLIAKLDCRALVLPQD
;
A
#
# COMPACT_ATOMS: atom_id res chain seq x y z
N MET A 1 -21.77 14.04 10.27
CA MET A 1 -21.17 12.79 9.78
C MET A 1 -22.17 11.67 9.97
N THR A 2 -22.65 11.07 8.91
CA THR A 2 -23.56 9.91 9.01
C THR A 2 -22.73 8.73 9.51
N PRO A 3 -23.16 8.00 10.56
CA PRO A 3 -22.45 6.83 11.03
C PRO A 3 -22.29 5.84 9.87
N ILE A 4 -21.08 5.40 9.59
CA ILE A 4 -20.84 4.30 8.67
C ILE A 4 -21.48 3.06 9.32
N PRO A 5 -22.39 2.34 8.62
CA PRO A 5 -22.97 1.12 9.18
C PRO A 5 -21.84 0.15 9.58
N GLU A 6 -21.99 -0.52 10.71
CA GLU A 6 -21.11 -1.60 11.09
C GLU A 6 -21.17 -2.66 9.96
N HIS A 7 -20.10 -2.80 9.20
CA HIS A 7 -19.97 -3.84 8.18
C HIS A 7 -19.15 -5.00 8.74
N ASP A 8 -19.44 -6.18 8.27
CA ASP A 8 -18.62 -7.36 8.54
C ASP A 8 -17.18 -7.07 8.11
N LYS A 9 -16.27 -7.13 9.07
CA LYS A 9 -14.83 -6.90 8.84
C LYS A 9 -14.15 -8.12 8.19
N ASP A 10 -14.80 -9.26 8.18
CA ASP A 10 -14.35 -10.48 7.50
C ASP A 10 -15.43 -10.95 6.52
N ILE A 11 -15.14 -10.85 5.24
CA ILE A 11 -16.06 -11.23 4.16
C ILE A 11 -15.42 -12.30 3.30
N THR A 12 -16.07 -13.45 3.20
CA THR A 12 -15.70 -14.51 2.26
C THR A 12 -16.80 -14.70 1.22
N ARG A 13 -16.41 -14.80 -0.05
CA ARG A 13 -17.31 -15.08 -1.19
C ARG A 13 -16.72 -16.16 -2.08
N ARG A 14 -17.58 -16.98 -2.69
CA ARG A 14 -17.20 -17.94 -3.74
C ARG A 14 -17.63 -17.41 -5.10
N ARG A 15 -16.75 -17.53 -6.09
CA ARG A 15 -16.96 -17.03 -7.46
C ARG A 15 -16.34 -18.02 -8.45
N ASP A 16 -16.71 -17.88 -9.72
CA ASP A 16 -16.08 -18.58 -10.83
C ASP A 16 -14.73 -17.90 -11.14
N VAL A 17 -13.72 -18.29 -10.38
CA VAL A 17 -12.34 -17.82 -10.48
C VAL A 17 -11.40 -18.99 -10.29
N THR A 18 -10.18 -18.93 -10.84
CA THR A 18 -9.19 -20.00 -10.75
C THR A 18 -8.30 -19.91 -9.52
N GLN A 19 -8.21 -18.72 -8.93
CA GLN A 19 -7.33 -18.44 -7.80
C GLN A 19 -8.13 -17.87 -6.63
N ALA A 20 -7.59 -18.00 -5.43
CA ALA A 20 -8.06 -17.24 -4.28
C ALA A 20 -7.50 -15.83 -4.35
N HIS A 21 -8.36 -14.84 -4.04
CA HIS A 21 -7.97 -13.44 -3.93
C HIS A 21 -8.18 -13.00 -2.50
N VAL A 22 -7.12 -12.58 -1.84
CA VAL A 22 -7.14 -12.12 -0.45
C VAL A 22 -6.74 -10.66 -0.36
N VAL A 23 -7.51 -9.90 0.40
CA VAL A 23 -7.19 -8.54 0.85
C VAL A 23 -7.26 -8.51 2.36
N ILE A 24 -6.21 -8.01 2.99
CA ILE A 24 -6.26 -7.60 4.39
C ILE A 24 -5.97 -6.11 4.47
N GLY A 25 -6.71 -5.38 5.30
CA GLY A 25 -6.63 -3.93 5.30
C GLY A 25 -7.25 -3.28 6.53
N CYS A 26 -7.22 -1.97 6.51
CA CYS A 26 -7.80 -1.11 7.55
C CYS A 26 -8.10 0.29 7.00
N GLU A 27 -8.62 1.14 7.87
CA GLU A 27 -8.70 2.57 7.60
C GLU A 27 -7.29 3.15 7.35
N GLY A 28 -7.15 3.91 6.27
CA GLY A 28 -5.92 4.58 5.85
C GLY A 28 -5.99 6.09 6.08
N LEU A 29 -5.12 6.82 5.35
CA LEU A 29 -5.01 8.28 5.43
C LEU A 29 -5.94 8.98 4.46
N SER A 30 -6.46 10.15 4.83
CA SER A 30 -7.18 11.02 3.89
C SER A 30 -6.24 11.66 2.86
N ALA A 31 -6.81 12.21 1.79
CA ALA A 31 -6.05 12.84 0.70
C ALA A 31 -5.26 14.09 1.13
N THR A 32 -5.67 14.72 2.24
CA THR A 32 -5.04 15.94 2.79
C THR A 32 -4.13 15.64 3.98
N ASP A 33 -4.01 14.39 4.39
CA ASP A 33 -3.17 14.00 5.54
C ASP A 33 -1.69 14.32 5.27
N PRO A 34 -0.99 15.01 6.20
CA PRO A 34 0.42 15.35 6.05
C PRO A 34 1.34 14.12 5.96
N ALA A 35 0.91 12.96 6.46
CA ALA A 35 1.66 11.71 6.35
C ALA A 35 1.51 11.02 4.97
N GLY A 36 0.86 11.64 3.98
CA GLY A 36 0.72 11.11 2.62
C GLY A 36 2.05 10.68 1.98
N PRO A 37 3.12 11.50 2.02
CA PRO A 37 4.45 11.10 1.55
C PRO A 37 5.01 9.87 2.28
N THR A 38 4.81 9.78 3.60
CA THR A 38 5.21 8.63 4.41
C THR A 38 4.45 7.36 4.00
N MET A 39 3.14 7.47 3.73
CA MET A 39 2.34 6.35 3.19
C MET A 39 2.90 5.87 1.84
N SER A 40 3.27 6.77 0.95
CA SER A 40 3.85 6.43 -0.35
C SER A 40 5.18 5.67 -0.22
N VAL A 41 6.04 6.07 0.73
CA VAL A 41 7.29 5.34 1.05
C VAL A 41 6.97 3.96 1.62
N LEU A 42 6.06 3.87 2.59
CA LEU A 42 5.64 2.61 3.19
C LEU A 42 5.12 1.63 2.14
N LEU A 43 4.21 2.07 1.26
CA LEU A 43 3.68 1.24 0.18
C LEU A 43 4.78 0.76 -0.76
N SER A 44 5.74 1.62 -1.11
CA SER A 44 6.85 1.28 -2.01
C SER A 44 7.79 0.23 -1.39
N VAL A 45 8.07 0.33 -0.09
CA VAL A 45 8.86 -0.68 0.64
C VAL A 45 8.09 -1.99 0.77
N LEU A 46 6.81 -1.91 1.14
CA LEU A 46 5.99 -3.07 1.48
C LEU A 46 5.58 -3.88 0.24
N GLY A 47 5.05 -3.23 -0.81
CA GLY A 47 4.45 -3.93 -1.95
C GLY A 47 4.51 -3.20 -3.29
N GLY A 48 5.31 -2.14 -3.43
CA GLY A 48 5.29 -1.27 -4.62
C GLY A 48 6.19 -1.69 -5.78
N SER A 49 6.97 -2.76 -5.67
CA SER A 49 7.90 -3.20 -6.72
C SER A 49 8.33 -4.66 -6.54
N MET A 50 9.03 -5.21 -7.56
CA MET A 50 9.63 -6.55 -7.48
C MET A 50 10.66 -6.70 -6.35
N SER A 51 11.23 -5.61 -5.85
CA SER A 51 12.15 -5.61 -4.71
C SER A 51 11.47 -5.30 -3.38
N SER A 52 10.15 -5.17 -3.35
CA SER A 52 9.37 -4.93 -2.12
C SER A 52 9.30 -6.18 -1.24
N ARG A 53 9.01 -5.98 0.04
CA ARG A 53 8.99 -7.08 1.01
C ARG A 53 7.98 -8.17 0.65
N LEU A 54 6.73 -7.78 0.31
CA LEU A 54 5.70 -8.75 -0.07
C LEU A 54 6.10 -9.54 -1.32
N PHE A 55 6.61 -8.86 -2.36
CA PHE A 55 7.03 -9.54 -3.57
C PHE A 55 8.14 -10.56 -3.30
N GLN A 56 9.16 -10.16 -2.52
CA GLN A 56 10.29 -11.02 -2.18
C GLN A 56 9.85 -12.22 -1.30
N GLU A 57 9.01 -11.98 -0.28
CA GLU A 57 8.65 -13.04 0.67
C GLU A 57 7.56 -13.97 0.15
N VAL A 58 6.56 -13.46 -0.58
CA VAL A 58 5.43 -14.26 -1.05
C VAL A 58 5.74 -14.92 -2.39
N ARG A 59 6.33 -14.18 -3.34
CA ARG A 59 6.55 -14.65 -4.69
C ARG A 59 7.93 -15.26 -4.89
N GLU A 60 9.02 -14.49 -4.68
CA GLU A 60 10.37 -14.94 -5.05
C GLU A 60 10.88 -16.09 -4.17
N LYS A 61 10.66 -16.03 -2.86
CA LYS A 61 11.21 -17.03 -1.94
C LYS A 61 10.34 -18.26 -1.78
N ARG A 62 9.00 -18.11 -1.89
CA ARG A 62 8.05 -19.19 -1.56
C ARG A 62 7.14 -19.60 -2.71
N ASP A 63 7.09 -18.83 -3.80
CA ASP A 63 6.22 -19.06 -4.96
C ASP A 63 4.74 -19.27 -4.59
N LEU A 64 4.28 -18.54 -3.55
CA LEU A 64 2.92 -18.68 -3.02
C LEU A 64 1.88 -17.87 -3.80
N ALA A 65 2.29 -16.79 -4.48
CA ALA A 65 1.38 -15.94 -5.23
C ALA A 65 2.04 -15.37 -6.48
N TYR A 66 1.28 -15.33 -7.58
CA TYR A 66 1.73 -14.69 -8.82
C TYR A 66 1.71 -13.15 -8.70
N THR A 67 0.71 -12.63 -8.01
CA THR A 67 0.52 -11.18 -7.83
C THR A 67 0.34 -10.86 -6.35
N THR A 68 1.15 -9.92 -5.86
CA THR A 68 1.01 -9.36 -4.51
C THR A 68 1.44 -7.90 -4.52
N TYR A 69 0.72 -7.05 -3.78
CA TYR A 69 1.04 -5.62 -3.65
C TYR A 69 0.37 -5.01 -2.42
N ALA A 70 0.85 -3.83 -2.03
CA ALA A 70 0.20 -2.98 -1.05
C ALA A 70 -0.38 -1.74 -1.74
N PHE A 71 -1.50 -1.23 -1.25
CA PHE A 71 -2.19 -0.08 -1.82
C PHE A 71 -2.80 0.81 -0.74
N ALA A 72 -3.03 2.06 -1.09
CA ALA A 72 -3.86 2.98 -0.33
C ALA A 72 -4.78 3.75 -1.27
N SER A 73 -6.00 4.00 -0.82
CA SER A 73 -7.00 4.80 -1.54
C SER A 73 -7.43 5.95 -0.63
N PRO A 74 -6.82 7.14 -0.80
CA PRO A 74 -7.18 8.30 -0.02
C PRO A 74 -8.43 8.98 -0.58
N TYR A 75 -9.37 9.35 0.28
CA TYR A 75 -10.56 10.16 0.01
C TYR A 75 -10.45 11.51 0.73
N SER A 76 -11.43 12.39 0.55
CA SER A 76 -11.39 13.75 1.12
C SER A 76 -11.36 13.77 2.65
N ASP A 77 -12.06 12.86 3.29
CA ASP A 77 -12.29 12.79 4.74
C ASP A 77 -11.74 11.53 5.41
N THR A 78 -11.38 10.51 4.63
CA THR A 78 -10.88 9.23 5.11
C THR A 78 -9.95 8.59 4.08
N GLY A 79 -9.60 7.32 4.27
CA GLY A 79 -8.89 6.52 3.29
C GLY A 79 -8.94 5.05 3.64
N SER A 80 -8.41 4.22 2.76
CA SER A 80 -8.17 2.81 3.04
C SER A 80 -6.72 2.44 2.78
N PHE A 81 -6.20 1.50 3.56
CA PHE A 81 -4.93 0.83 3.35
C PHE A 81 -5.21 -0.66 3.20
N GLY A 82 -4.51 -1.32 2.29
CA GLY A 82 -4.63 -2.76 2.12
C GLY A 82 -3.42 -3.42 1.49
N MET A 83 -3.34 -4.72 1.69
CA MET A 83 -2.41 -5.64 1.04
C MET A 83 -3.21 -6.70 0.30
N TYR A 84 -2.83 -6.99 -0.92
CA TYR A 84 -3.50 -7.96 -1.80
C TYR A 84 -2.56 -9.08 -2.19
N ALA A 85 -3.10 -10.29 -2.32
CA ALA A 85 -2.46 -11.39 -3.05
C ALA A 85 -3.48 -12.24 -3.80
N GLY A 86 -3.06 -12.70 -5.01
CA GLY A 86 -3.71 -13.77 -5.76
C GLY A 86 -2.90 -15.06 -5.58
N THR A 87 -3.49 -16.08 -4.94
CA THR A 87 -2.81 -17.29 -4.50
C THR A 87 -3.64 -18.55 -4.72
N SER A 88 -3.09 -19.72 -4.45
CA SER A 88 -3.86 -20.96 -4.40
C SER A 88 -4.76 -20.98 -3.14
N PRO A 89 -5.95 -21.60 -3.18
CA PRO A 89 -6.85 -21.64 -2.01
C PRO A 89 -6.19 -22.22 -0.75
N GLY A 90 -5.34 -23.23 -0.91
CA GLY A 90 -4.62 -23.88 0.20
C GLY A 90 -3.52 -23.01 0.83
N SER A 91 -3.00 -22.01 0.10
CA SER A 91 -1.92 -21.14 0.58
C SER A 91 -2.42 -19.83 1.23
N VAL A 92 -3.75 -19.60 1.24
CA VAL A 92 -4.32 -18.35 1.79
C VAL A 92 -3.85 -18.07 3.22
N PRO A 93 -3.91 -19.03 4.17
CA PRO A 93 -3.49 -18.74 5.55
C PRO A 93 -2.01 -18.33 5.65
N GLU A 94 -1.12 -19.03 4.95
CA GLU A 94 0.31 -18.72 4.96
C GLU A 94 0.60 -17.35 4.34
N VAL A 95 -0.08 -17.00 3.26
CA VAL A 95 0.05 -15.68 2.61
C VAL A 95 -0.43 -14.56 3.54
N GLU A 96 -1.53 -14.74 4.23
CA GLU A 96 -2.04 -13.77 5.22
C GLU A 96 -1.05 -13.56 6.37
N ASP A 97 -0.48 -14.65 6.88
CA ASP A 97 0.53 -14.59 7.96
C ASP A 97 1.79 -13.83 7.50
N ILE A 98 2.25 -14.08 6.27
CA ILE A 98 3.39 -13.35 5.69
C ILE A 98 3.07 -11.86 5.53
N MET A 99 1.89 -11.51 5.01
CA MET A 99 1.48 -10.12 4.85
C MET A 99 1.50 -9.37 6.18
N ARG A 100 0.92 -9.97 7.22
CA ARG A 100 0.91 -9.40 8.58
C ARG A 100 2.33 -9.26 9.13
N ALA A 101 3.15 -10.30 9.01
CA ALA A 101 4.53 -10.31 9.49
C ALA A 101 5.39 -9.24 8.79
N GLN A 102 5.18 -8.97 7.48
CA GLN A 102 5.93 -7.93 6.78
C GLN A 102 5.56 -6.52 7.26
N LEU A 103 4.28 -6.25 7.50
CA LEU A 103 3.83 -4.97 8.06
C LEU A 103 4.30 -4.81 9.52
N GLU A 104 4.22 -5.87 10.32
CA GLU A 104 4.72 -5.89 11.71
C GLU A 104 6.24 -5.69 11.77
N GLY A 105 6.98 -6.27 10.86
CA GLY A 105 8.42 -6.03 10.72
C GLY A 105 8.75 -4.56 10.42
N LEU A 106 7.93 -3.89 9.61
CA LEU A 106 8.05 -2.43 9.41
C LEU A 106 7.66 -1.65 10.66
N ALA A 107 6.65 -2.08 11.40
CA ALA A 107 6.21 -1.43 12.64
C ALA A 107 7.23 -1.52 13.78
N THR A 108 7.97 -2.62 13.84
CA THR A 108 8.95 -2.89 14.93
C THR A 108 10.36 -2.40 14.59
N GLN A 109 10.85 -2.72 13.40
CA GLN A 109 12.24 -2.46 12.98
C GLN A 109 12.38 -1.26 12.06
N GLY A 110 11.29 -0.88 11.36
CA GLY A 110 11.32 0.13 10.30
C GLY A 110 11.90 -0.41 8.98
N PRO A 111 11.98 0.44 7.95
CA PRO A 111 12.69 0.13 6.72
C PRO A 111 14.21 0.25 6.94
N THR A 112 14.97 -0.56 6.23
CA THR A 112 16.43 -0.47 6.19
C THR A 112 16.90 0.72 5.35
N ASP A 113 18.14 1.18 5.56
CA ASP A 113 18.74 2.26 4.74
C ASP A 113 18.77 1.89 3.25
N LYS A 114 18.98 0.61 2.92
CA LYS A 114 18.97 0.11 1.55
C LYS A 114 17.58 0.21 0.92
N GLU A 115 16.52 -0.10 1.66
CA GLU A 115 15.13 0.06 1.22
C GLU A 115 14.80 1.53 1.00
N MET A 116 15.17 2.41 1.95
CA MET A 116 14.95 3.85 1.84
C MET A 116 15.68 4.45 0.63
N ALA A 117 16.94 4.12 0.43
CA ALA A 117 17.71 4.60 -0.73
C ALA A 117 17.09 4.15 -2.06
N ARG A 118 16.67 2.88 -2.15
CA ARG A 118 15.99 2.33 -3.32
C ARG A 118 14.68 3.06 -3.63
N VAL A 119 13.83 3.26 -2.62
CA VAL A 119 12.53 3.93 -2.79
C VAL A 119 12.73 5.39 -3.24
N ARG A 120 13.67 6.12 -2.65
CA ARG A 120 14.00 7.49 -3.11
C ARG A 120 14.41 7.52 -4.58
N GLY A 121 15.24 6.56 -5.03
CA GLY A 121 15.62 6.43 -6.44
C GLY A 121 14.42 6.15 -7.35
N GLN A 122 13.53 5.24 -6.94
CA GLN A 122 12.31 4.88 -7.70
C GLN A 122 11.36 6.08 -7.84
N VAL A 123 11.11 6.82 -6.77
CA VAL A 123 10.19 7.96 -6.79
C VAL A 123 10.74 9.07 -7.67
N ARG A 124 12.02 9.41 -7.54
CA ARG A 124 12.66 10.42 -8.40
C ARG A 124 12.59 10.03 -9.87
N GLY A 125 12.94 8.77 -10.19
CA GLY A 125 12.83 8.24 -11.55
C GLY A 125 11.39 8.27 -12.07
N GLY A 126 10.42 7.85 -11.27
CA GLY A 126 9.00 7.87 -11.63
C GLY A 126 8.46 9.27 -11.87
N VAL A 127 8.86 10.24 -11.07
CA VAL A 127 8.48 11.65 -11.27
C VAL A 127 9.06 12.19 -12.58
N VAL A 128 10.36 11.96 -12.85
CA VAL A 128 11.00 12.41 -14.10
C VAL A 128 10.32 11.83 -15.32
N LEU A 129 10.09 10.51 -15.34
CA LEU A 129 9.39 9.84 -16.44
C LEU A 129 7.93 10.33 -16.57
N GLY A 130 7.24 10.54 -15.45
CA GLY A 130 5.87 11.05 -15.46
C GLY A 130 5.75 12.50 -15.98
N LEU A 131 6.84 13.27 -15.97
CA LEU A 131 6.86 14.61 -16.54
C LEU A 131 6.95 14.62 -18.07
N GLU A 132 7.46 13.56 -18.67
CA GLU A 132 7.51 13.42 -20.13
C GLU A 132 6.16 13.03 -20.72
N ASP A 133 5.26 12.43 -19.91
CA ASP A 133 3.93 12.02 -20.33
C ASP A 133 2.86 13.09 -20.05
N ASN A 134 2.19 13.55 -21.11
CA ASN A 134 1.14 14.56 -21.01
C ASN A 134 -0.07 14.12 -20.19
N TRP A 135 -0.43 12.82 -20.21
CA TRP A 135 -1.52 12.27 -19.41
C TRP A 135 -1.20 12.33 -17.92
N SER A 136 -0.02 11.90 -17.55
CA SER A 136 0.47 11.93 -16.16
C SER A 136 0.52 13.36 -15.62
N ARG A 137 0.98 14.31 -16.45
CA ARG A 137 0.99 15.75 -16.09
C ARG A 137 -0.42 16.30 -15.88
N MET A 138 -1.33 16.00 -16.81
CA MET A 138 -2.74 16.42 -16.72
C MET A 138 -3.40 15.83 -15.47
N MET A 139 -3.24 14.52 -15.22
CA MET A 139 -3.82 13.85 -14.06
C MET A 139 -3.28 14.40 -12.74
N ARG A 140 -1.99 14.71 -12.69
CA ARG A 140 -1.37 15.34 -11.52
C ARG A 140 -1.98 16.72 -11.23
N LEU A 141 -2.12 17.57 -12.25
CA LEU A 141 -2.69 18.90 -12.12
C LEU A 141 -4.19 18.82 -11.72
N GLY A 142 -4.98 18.02 -12.43
CA GLY A 142 -6.39 17.83 -12.13
C GLY A 142 -6.64 17.30 -10.72
N ARG A 143 -5.84 16.31 -10.28
CA ARG A 143 -5.95 15.77 -8.92
C ARG A 143 -5.58 16.81 -7.87
N SER A 144 -4.51 17.61 -8.09
CA SER A 144 -4.12 18.65 -7.14
C SER A 144 -5.16 19.76 -7.03
N GLU A 145 -5.87 20.08 -8.10
CA GLU A 145 -6.97 21.05 -8.10
C GLU A 145 -8.17 20.51 -7.31
N ILE A 146 -8.57 19.25 -7.55
CA ILE A 146 -9.69 18.60 -6.83
C ILE A 146 -9.41 18.52 -5.32
N VAL A 147 -8.19 18.22 -4.94
CA VAL A 147 -7.79 18.11 -3.52
C VAL A 147 -7.54 19.49 -2.90
N GLY A 148 -7.48 20.56 -3.71
CA GLY A 148 -7.21 21.93 -3.26
C GLY A 148 -5.76 22.13 -2.80
N ARG A 149 -4.81 21.31 -3.28
CA ARG A 149 -3.42 21.33 -2.83
C ARG A 149 -2.44 21.13 -4.00
N TYR A 150 -2.28 22.18 -4.81
CA TYR A 150 -1.21 22.19 -5.80
C TYR A 150 0.15 22.37 -5.11
N ARG A 151 1.12 21.54 -5.51
CA ARG A 151 2.53 21.66 -5.10
C ARG A 151 3.44 21.58 -6.31
N PRO A 152 4.44 22.46 -6.41
CA PRO A 152 5.56 22.30 -7.33
C PRO A 152 6.21 20.92 -7.15
N ILE A 153 6.82 20.42 -8.23
CA ILE A 153 7.44 19.09 -8.20
C ILE A 153 8.59 19.03 -7.20
N ASP A 154 9.41 20.09 -7.17
CA ASP A 154 10.56 20.17 -6.27
C ASP A 154 10.14 20.14 -4.79
N GLU A 155 9.03 20.80 -4.43
CA GLU A 155 8.44 20.72 -3.09
C GLU A 155 7.95 19.30 -2.77
N SER A 156 7.26 18.66 -3.73
CA SER A 156 6.78 17.29 -3.57
C SER A 156 7.93 16.29 -3.38
N LEU A 157 9.03 16.47 -4.12
CA LEU A 157 10.24 15.66 -3.96
C LEU A 157 10.94 15.94 -2.63
N ALA A 158 11.01 17.21 -2.19
CA ALA A 158 11.60 17.57 -0.91
C ALA A 158 10.82 16.96 0.27
N GLU A 159 9.49 17.00 0.25
CA GLU A 159 8.66 16.32 1.26
C GLU A 159 8.89 14.82 1.30
N PHE A 160 9.05 14.21 0.13
CA PHE A 160 9.33 12.78 0.02
C PHE A 160 10.73 12.43 0.55
N ASP A 161 11.73 13.25 0.22
CA ASP A 161 13.12 13.07 0.71
C ASP A 161 13.23 13.29 2.23
N ALA A 162 12.37 14.11 2.81
CA ALA A 162 12.31 14.36 4.25
C ALA A 162 11.77 13.17 5.06
N VAL A 163 11.08 12.22 4.41
CA VAL A 163 10.56 11.03 5.11
C VAL A 163 11.71 10.20 5.66
N GLY A 164 11.72 10.01 6.97
CA GLY A 164 12.68 9.17 7.68
C GLY A 164 12.18 7.73 7.92
N ALA A 165 13.10 6.84 8.22
CA ALA A 165 12.76 5.46 8.60
C ALA A 165 11.86 5.39 9.85
N HIS A 166 12.04 6.34 10.78
CA HIS A 166 11.21 6.47 11.97
C HIS A 166 9.74 6.77 11.63
N ASP A 167 9.49 7.65 10.66
CA ASP A 167 8.14 8.04 10.26
C ASP A 167 7.40 6.86 9.63
N VAL A 168 8.10 6.10 8.76
CA VAL A 168 7.56 4.87 8.15
C VAL A 168 7.24 3.83 9.22
N ARG A 169 8.12 3.65 10.21
CA ARG A 169 7.90 2.75 11.34
C ARG A 169 6.69 3.14 12.16
N ALA A 170 6.55 4.42 12.50
CA ALA A 170 5.43 4.93 13.29
C ALA A 170 4.10 4.76 12.54
N LEU A 171 4.07 5.06 11.24
CA LEU A 171 2.89 4.83 10.42
C LEU A 171 2.53 3.35 10.32
N ALA A 172 3.51 2.46 10.08
CA ALA A 172 3.29 1.02 10.04
C ALA A 172 2.71 0.50 11.37
N ALA A 173 3.19 1.02 12.51
CA ALA A 173 2.65 0.67 13.84
C ALA A 173 1.19 1.10 14.01
N SER A 174 0.81 2.25 13.47
CA SER A 174 -0.59 2.70 13.52
C SER A 174 -1.50 1.86 12.62
N LEU A 175 -1.01 1.42 11.46
CA LEU A 175 -1.77 0.59 10.52
C LEU A 175 -1.94 -0.84 11.05
N ILE A 176 -0.89 -1.47 11.58
CA ILE A 176 -0.99 -2.85 12.12
C ILE A 176 -1.95 -2.93 13.31
N ALA A 177 -2.01 -1.88 14.14
CA ALA A 177 -2.93 -1.80 15.26
C ALA A 177 -4.41 -1.72 14.84
N LYS A 178 -4.68 -1.28 13.61
CA LYS A 178 -6.03 -1.15 13.03
C LYS A 178 -6.34 -2.23 11.99
N LEU A 179 -5.41 -3.15 11.70
CA LEU A 179 -5.51 -4.14 10.62
C LEU A 179 -6.52 -5.24 10.96
N ASP A 180 -7.80 -4.92 10.79
CA ASP A 180 -8.94 -5.72 11.24
C ASP A 180 -9.92 -6.14 10.13
N CYS A 181 -9.71 -5.67 8.89
CA CYS A 181 -10.56 -6.02 7.76
C CYS A 181 -9.92 -7.11 6.90
N ARG A 182 -10.75 -8.08 6.47
CA ARG A 182 -10.39 -9.16 5.58
C ARG A 182 -11.45 -9.37 4.51
N ALA A 183 -11.05 -9.47 3.27
CA ALA A 183 -11.91 -9.88 2.18
C ALA A 183 -11.26 -11.02 1.41
N LEU A 184 -11.99 -12.11 1.24
CA LEU A 184 -11.55 -13.32 0.57
C LEU A 184 -12.52 -13.73 -0.52
N VAL A 185 -12.00 -13.94 -1.73
CA VAL A 185 -12.73 -14.58 -2.83
C VAL A 185 -12.07 -15.93 -3.10
N LEU A 186 -12.87 -16.99 -3.04
CA LEU A 186 -12.43 -18.36 -3.31
C LEU A 186 -13.07 -18.87 -4.61
N PRO A 187 -12.44 -19.84 -5.31
CA PRO A 187 -13.08 -20.59 -6.37
C PRO A 187 -14.38 -21.25 -5.88
N GLN A 188 -15.29 -21.46 -6.82
CA GLN A 188 -16.42 -22.39 -6.62
C GLN A 188 -15.88 -23.83 -6.63
N ASP A 189 -16.45 -24.70 -5.80
CA ASP A 189 -16.11 -26.12 -5.76
C ASP A 189 -16.54 -26.81 -7.04
#